data_bb1c83c9768e9774034b6e510d960e9b
#
_entry.id   bb1c83c9768e9774034b6e510d960e9b
#
_cell.length_a   1.000
_cell.length_b   1.000
_cell.length_c   1.000
_cell.angle_alpha   90.00
_cell.angle_beta   90.00
_cell.angle_gamma   90.00
#
_symmetry.space_group_name_H-M   'P 1'
#
loop_
_entity.id
_entity.type
_entity.pdbx_description
1 polymer ?
#
loop_
_entity_poly.entity_id
_entity_poly.type
_entity_poly.pdbx_seq_one_letter_code
_entity_poly.pdbx_strand_id
1 'polypeptide(L)'
;MIQTALAKRIALVAAGGLMSCLFAAAASSAAEIKVSTSVALTSAFNELAQNFEQATGNKLNIGYSLIADIRKRMLDGETADVIILSRPVMDELDKQQKFAPGSITNVAGTPVALAIRAGAPKPDISTVDALKRRCSLPNRLSMRTRQRAAPVAFILQRS
;
A
#
# COMPACT_ATOMS: atom_id res chain seq x y z
N MET A 1 -56.41 28.68 31.25
CA MET A 1 -56.31 27.32 30.69
C MET A 1 -55.61 27.21 29.32
N ILE A 2 -55.42 28.28 28.55
CA ILE A 2 -54.82 28.22 27.21
C ILE A 2 -53.25 28.20 27.29
N GLN A 3 -52.67 28.82 28.28
CA GLN A 3 -51.19 28.91 28.39
C GLN A 3 -50.50 27.59 28.77
N THR A 4 -51.14 26.71 29.49
CA THR A 4 -50.59 25.40 29.89
C THR A 4 -50.54 24.40 28.73
N ALA A 5 -51.44 24.53 27.75
CA ALA A 5 -51.47 23.67 26.57
C ALA A 5 -50.35 24.05 25.55
N LEU A 6 -49.98 25.32 25.45
CA LEU A 6 -48.95 25.81 24.55
C LEU A 6 -47.55 25.42 25.04
N ALA A 7 -47.30 25.52 26.35
CA ALA A 7 -46.03 25.10 26.96
C ALA A 7 -45.74 23.60 26.81
N LYS A 8 -46.77 22.75 26.92
CA LYS A 8 -46.61 21.29 26.68
C LYS A 8 -46.31 20.92 25.24
N ARG A 9 -46.83 21.68 24.27
CA ARG A 9 -46.58 21.45 22.84
C ARG A 9 -45.16 21.86 22.44
N ILE A 10 -44.65 22.95 23.00
CA ILE A 10 -43.27 23.42 22.74
C ILE A 10 -42.27 22.45 23.37
N ALA A 11 -42.50 21.92 24.57
CA ALA A 11 -41.61 20.94 25.20
C ALA A 11 -41.58 19.61 24.44
N LEU A 12 -42.66 19.18 23.80
CA LEU A 12 -42.72 17.94 23.03
C LEU A 12 -41.94 18.04 21.70
N VAL A 13 -41.95 19.21 21.04
CA VAL A 13 -41.21 19.45 19.80
C VAL A 13 -39.70 19.59 20.05
N ALA A 14 -39.33 20.20 21.19
CA ALA A 14 -37.92 20.32 21.58
C ALA A 14 -37.28 18.95 21.93
N ALA A 15 -38.01 18.06 22.56
CA ALA A 15 -37.56 16.72 22.89
C ALA A 15 -37.39 15.82 21.64
N GLY A 16 -38.27 15.98 20.65
CA GLY A 16 -38.16 15.26 19.37
C GLY A 16 -36.98 15.70 18.50
N GLY A 17 -36.59 16.99 18.54
CA GLY A 17 -35.50 17.55 17.80
C GLY A 17 -34.11 17.10 18.31
N LEU A 18 -33.93 16.96 19.63
CA LEU A 18 -32.67 16.49 20.21
C LEU A 18 -32.43 14.99 19.95
N MET A 19 -33.47 14.18 19.89
CA MET A 19 -33.36 12.74 19.65
C MET A 19 -32.95 12.42 18.20
N SER A 20 -33.33 13.25 17.23
CA SER A 20 -33.00 13.09 15.82
C SER A 20 -31.51 13.39 15.53
N CYS A 21 -30.87 14.28 16.27
CA CYS A 21 -29.45 14.61 16.07
C CYS A 21 -28.49 13.54 16.62
N LEU A 22 -28.93 12.71 17.57
CA LEU A 22 -28.09 11.63 18.10
C LEU A 22 -28.00 10.38 17.17
N PHE A 23 -28.94 10.22 16.24
CA PHE A 23 -28.92 9.08 15.31
C PHE A 23 -28.11 9.32 14.03
N ALA A 24 -27.70 10.55 13.75
CA ALA A 24 -26.91 10.88 12.56
C ALA A 24 -25.39 10.65 12.72
N ALA A 25 -24.92 10.23 13.90
CA ALA A 25 -23.48 10.15 14.22
C ALA A 25 -22.87 8.74 14.07
N ALA A 26 -23.57 7.76 13.51
CA ALA A 26 -23.10 6.37 13.56
C ALA A 26 -23.28 5.59 12.27
N ALA A 27 -22.70 6.03 11.20
CA ALA A 27 -22.40 5.13 10.07
C ALA A 27 -21.10 5.54 9.40
N SER A 28 -20.02 5.60 10.16
CA SER A 28 -18.70 5.40 9.56
C SER A 28 -18.60 3.92 9.23
N SER A 29 -19.16 3.53 8.07
CA SER A 29 -18.98 2.19 7.56
C SER A 29 -17.49 1.99 7.35
N ALA A 30 -16.89 1.06 8.09
CA ALA A 30 -15.53 0.65 7.86
C ALA A 30 -15.40 0.23 6.38
N ALA A 31 -14.62 0.96 5.61
CA ALA A 31 -14.39 0.63 4.21
C ALA A 31 -13.46 -0.59 4.13
N GLU A 32 -13.75 -1.51 3.21
CA GLU A 32 -12.82 -2.57 2.85
C GLU A 32 -11.95 -2.07 1.68
N ILE A 33 -10.63 -2.05 1.88
CA ILE A 33 -9.65 -1.59 0.90
C ILE A 33 -8.94 -2.81 0.32
N LYS A 34 -9.11 -3.05 -0.98
CA LYS A 34 -8.45 -4.15 -1.69
C LYS A 34 -7.03 -3.75 -2.08
N VAL A 35 -6.05 -4.43 -1.50
CA VAL A 35 -4.62 -4.21 -1.75
C VAL A 35 -4.03 -5.38 -2.52
N SER A 36 -3.33 -5.12 -3.62
CA SER A 36 -2.58 -6.14 -4.36
C SER A 36 -1.09 -5.86 -4.29
N THR A 37 -0.32 -6.80 -3.76
CA THR A 37 1.11 -6.59 -3.52
C THR A 37 1.94 -7.85 -3.70
N SER A 38 3.27 -7.68 -3.84
CA SER A 38 4.21 -8.78 -3.96
C SER A 38 4.35 -9.56 -2.65
N VAL A 39 4.49 -10.89 -2.77
CA VAL A 39 4.82 -11.79 -1.64
C VAL A 39 6.07 -11.35 -0.86
N ALA A 40 6.96 -10.60 -1.48
CA ALA A 40 8.16 -10.07 -0.81
C ALA A 40 7.83 -9.07 0.32
N LEU A 41 6.63 -8.50 0.34
CA LEU A 41 6.19 -7.54 1.34
C LEU A 41 5.33 -8.15 2.45
N THR A 42 5.07 -9.46 2.42
CA THR A 42 4.18 -10.13 3.39
C THR A 42 4.53 -9.80 4.85
N SER A 43 5.80 -9.92 5.23
CA SER A 43 6.22 -9.66 6.62
C SER A 43 5.98 -8.22 7.06
N ALA A 44 6.23 -7.25 6.17
CA ALA A 44 6.03 -5.84 6.48
C ALA A 44 4.54 -5.49 6.58
N PHE A 45 3.73 -6.04 5.68
CA PHE A 45 2.29 -5.77 5.67
C PHE A 45 1.53 -6.47 6.79
N ASN A 46 1.97 -7.63 7.27
CA ASN A 46 1.34 -8.28 8.41
C ASN A 46 1.39 -7.42 9.69
N GLU A 47 2.45 -6.63 9.86
CA GLU A 47 2.57 -5.70 10.97
C GLU A 47 1.83 -4.38 10.70
N LEU A 48 2.04 -3.80 9.53
CA LEU A 48 1.46 -2.51 9.16
C LEU A 48 -0.06 -2.54 9.02
N ALA A 49 -0.63 -3.64 8.51
CA ALA A 49 -2.06 -3.78 8.31
C ALA A 49 -2.83 -3.71 9.62
N GLN A 50 -2.35 -4.40 10.65
CA GLN A 50 -2.99 -4.38 11.96
C GLN A 50 -3.00 -2.97 12.56
N ASN A 51 -1.88 -2.26 12.47
CA ASN A 51 -1.78 -0.89 12.97
C ASN A 51 -2.69 0.06 12.19
N PHE A 52 -2.79 -0.08 10.88
CA PHE A 52 -3.67 0.71 10.04
C PHE A 52 -5.15 0.45 10.36
N GLU A 53 -5.56 -0.82 10.45
CA GLU A 53 -6.94 -1.19 10.76
C GLU A 53 -7.36 -0.66 12.14
N GLN A 54 -6.48 -0.76 13.13
CA GLN A 54 -6.74 -0.22 14.48
C GLN A 54 -6.84 1.31 14.49
N ALA A 55 -6.00 1.99 13.73
CA ALA A 55 -5.97 3.45 13.70
C ALA A 55 -7.12 4.07 12.90
N THR A 56 -7.59 3.40 11.86
CA THR A 56 -8.57 3.97 10.92
C THR A 56 -9.97 3.35 11.00
N GLY A 57 -10.09 2.17 11.59
CA GLY A 57 -11.31 1.36 11.57
C GLY A 57 -11.62 0.70 10.24
N ASN A 58 -10.83 0.97 9.18
CA ASN A 58 -11.00 0.34 7.87
C ASN A 58 -10.38 -1.07 7.85
N LYS A 59 -10.86 -1.92 6.93
CA LYS A 59 -10.34 -3.27 6.74
C LYS A 59 -9.46 -3.35 5.50
N LEU A 60 -8.37 -4.11 5.58
CA LEU A 60 -7.48 -4.35 4.45
C LEU A 60 -7.66 -5.78 3.93
N ASN A 61 -8.06 -5.91 2.68
CA ASN A 61 -8.08 -7.17 1.96
C ASN A 61 -6.82 -7.27 1.09
N ILE A 62 -5.77 -7.93 1.63
CA ILE A 62 -4.44 -7.91 1.00
C ILE A 62 -4.20 -9.22 0.24
N GLY A 63 -4.10 -9.11 -1.08
CA GLY A 63 -3.71 -10.20 -1.97
C GLY A 63 -2.20 -10.20 -2.23
N TYR A 64 -1.52 -11.28 -1.84
CA TYR A 64 -0.10 -11.48 -2.10
C TYR A 64 0.11 -12.40 -3.30
N SER A 65 0.89 -11.98 -4.28
CA SER A 65 1.21 -12.79 -5.46
C SER A 65 2.59 -12.45 -6.02
N LEU A 66 3.04 -13.22 -7.00
CA LEU A 66 4.22 -12.85 -7.76
C LEU A 66 3.94 -11.60 -8.61
N ILE A 67 4.94 -10.77 -8.81
CA ILE A 67 4.81 -9.52 -9.58
C ILE A 67 4.27 -9.79 -11.00
N ALA A 68 4.73 -10.88 -11.64
CA ALA A 68 4.26 -11.26 -12.97
C ALA A 68 2.78 -11.62 -13.01
N ASP A 69 2.27 -12.28 -11.96
CA ASP A 69 0.86 -12.67 -11.87
C ASP A 69 -0.04 -11.46 -11.61
N ILE A 70 0.40 -10.55 -10.75
CA ILE A 70 -0.32 -9.30 -10.49
C ILE A 70 -0.38 -8.48 -11.78
N ARG A 71 0.76 -8.32 -12.48
CA ARG A 71 0.82 -7.63 -13.76
C ARG A 71 -0.18 -8.22 -14.76
N LYS A 72 -0.16 -9.54 -14.93
CA LYS A 72 -1.09 -10.23 -15.84
C LYS A 72 -2.54 -9.94 -15.49
N ARG A 73 -2.93 -10.12 -14.23
CA ARG A 73 -4.31 -9.86 -13.76
C ARG A 73 -4.75 -8.41 -14.00
N MET A 74 -3.86 -7.43 -13.76
CA MET A 74 -4.15 -6.02 -14.06
C MET A 74 -4.36 -5.76 -15.55
N LEU A 75 -3.60 -6.43 -16.40
CA LEU A 75 -3.78 -6.36 -17.87
C LEU A 75 -5.10 -7.00 -18.30
N ASP A 76 -5.48 -8.11 -17.67
CA ASP A 76 -6.72 -8.83 -17.90
C ASP A 76 -7.97 -8.10 -17.34
N GLY A 77 -7.78 -6.96 -16.67
CA GLY A 77 -8.88 -6.10 -16.18
C GLY A 77 -9.24 -6.28 -14.71
N GLU A 78 -8.46 -7.02 -13.92
CA GLU A 78 -8.67 -7.05 -12.47
C GLU A 78 -8.40 -5.66 -11.87
N THR A 79 -9.21 -5.28 -10.88
CA THR A 79 -9.08 -4.00 -10.17
C THR A 79 -8.69 -4.21 -8.71
N ALA A 80 -7.95 -3.25 -8.17
CA ALA A 80 -7.65 -3.13 -6.75
C ALA A 80 -7.61 -1.65 -6.39
N ASP A 81 -7.94 -1.30 -5.14
CA ASP A 81 -7.89 0.09 -4.69
C ASP A 81 -6.45 0.57 -4.54
N VAL A 82 -5.57 -0.35 -4.16
CA VAL A 82 -4.14 -0.08 -3.94
C VAL A 82 -3.30 -1.19 -4.56
N ILE A 83 -2.30 -0.79 -5.37
CA ILE A 83 -1.35 -1.72 -5.97
C ILE A 83 0.06 -1.32 -5.60
N ILE A 84 0.86 -2.28 -5.13
CA ILE A 84 2.24 -2.04 -4.70
C ILE A 84 3.17 -2.99 -5.44
N LEU A 85 3.90 -2.46 -6.41
CA LEU A 85 4.81 -3.20 -7.28
C LEU A 85 6.14 -2.46 -7.46
N SER A 86 7.08 -3.10 -8.17
CA SER A 86 8.33 -2.46 -8.56
C SER A 86 8.09 -1.35 -9.60
N ARG A 87 8.88 -0.29 -9.54
CA ARG A 87 8.73 0.89 -10.41
C ARG A 87 8.66 0.54 -11.90
N PRO A 88 9.49 -0.35 -12.47
CA PRO A 88 9.40 -0.67 -13.90
C PRO A 88 8.04 -1.26 -14.32
N VAL A 89 7.44 -2.10 -13.47
CA VAL A 89 6.12 -2.68 -13.77
C VAL A 89 5.02 -1.64 -13.63
N MET A 90 5.15 -0.73 -12.65
CA MET A 90 4.22 0.38 -12.50
C MET A 90 4.23 1.30 -13.71
N ASP A 91 5.41 1.68 -14.20
CA ASP A 91 5.56 2.52 -15.39
C ASP A 91 5.00 1.85 -16.66
N GLU A 92 5.06 0.51 -16.74
CA GLU A 92 4.46 -0.24 -17.83
C GLU A 92 2.92 -0.20 -17.78
N LEU A 93 2.33 -0.44 -16.61
CA LEU A 93 0.88 -0.40 -16.42
C LEU A 93 0.32 1.02 -16.58
N ASP A 94 1.07 2.04 -16.19
CA ASP A 94 0.71 3.45 -16.35
C ASP A 94 0.59 3.83 -17.83
N LYS A 95 1.53 3.40 -18.67
CA LYS A 95 1.46 3.58 -20.13
C LYS A 95 0.18 2.98 -20.74
N GLN A 96 -0.40 1.99 -20.09
CA GLN A 96 -1.65 1.36 -20.48
C GLN A 96 -2.88 1.97 -19.80
N GLN A 97 -2.71 3.12 -19.14
CA GLN A 97 -3.78 3.88 -18.48
C GLN A 97 -4.55 3.04 -17.44
N LYS A 98 -3.85 2.13 -16.74
CA LYS A 98 -4.45 1.29 -15.71
C LYS A 98 -4.62 2.01 -14.38
N PHE A 99 -4.11 3.25 -14.25
CA PHE A 99 -4.10 4.02 -13.02
C PHE A 99 -4.69 5.41 -13.20
N ALA A 100 -5.18 5.99 -12.11
CA ALA A 100 -5.59 7.38 -12.12
C ALA A 100 -4.38 8.29 -12.37
N PRO A 101 -4.49 9.32 -13.21
CA PRO A 101 -3.38 10.23 -13.48
C PRO A 101 -2.77 10.82 -12.21
N GLY A 102 -1.44 10.75 -12.08
CA GLY A 102 -0.72 11.31 -10.94
C GLY A 102 -0.84 10.51 -9.63
N SER A 103 -1.44 9.31 -9.64
CA SER A 103 -1.61 8.49 -8.45
C SER A 103 -0.36 7.67 -8.06
N ILE A 104 0.66 7.60 -8.91
CA ILE A 104 1.87 6.82 -8.66
C ILE A 104 2.80 7.56 -7.70
N THR A 105 3.05 6.97 -6.55
CA THR A 105 3.96 7.50 -5.52
C THR A 105 5.01 6.47 -5.14
N ASN A 106 6.26 6.91 -4.96
CA ASN A 106 7.32 6.05 -4.43
C ASN A 106 7.20 5.93 -2.92
N VAL A 107 7.05 4.73 -2.42
CA VAL A 107 6.87 4.46 -0.97
C VAL A 107 8.18 4.07 -0.30
N ALA A 108 8.98 3.24 -0.98
CA ALA A 108 10.23 2.74 -0.43
C ALA A 108 11.26 2.45 -1.52
N GLY A 109 12.52 2.39 -1.13
CA GLY A 109 13.61 1.98 -2.00
C GLY A 109 14.55 1.03 -1.27
N THR A 110 15.17 0.10 -2.00
CA THR A 110 16.17 -0.80 -1.44
C THR A 110 17.49 -0.63 -2.15
N PRO A 111 18.54 -0.27 -1.43
CA PRO A 111 19.89 -0.24 -2.01
C PRO A 111 20.37 -1.67 -2.31
N VAL A 112 21.10 -1.82 -3.40
CA VAL A 112 21.86 -3.04 -3.68
C VAL A 112 23.16 -2.99 -2.88
N ALA A 113 23.46 -4.06 -2.15
CA ALA A 113 24.68 -4.16 -1.37
C ALA A 113 25.48 -5.42 -1.77
N LEU A 114 26.79 -5.30 -1.75
CA LEU A 114 27.70 -6.41 -1.94
C LEU A 114 28.16 -6.93 -0.57
N ALA A 115 27.89 -8.19 -0.29
CA ALA A 115 28.41 -8.86 0.90
C ALA A 115 29.77 -9.51 0.55
N ILE A 116 30.76 -9.29 1.41
CA ILE A 116 32.08 -9.91 1.32
C ILE A 116 32.36 -10.70 2.60
N ARG A 117 33.33 -11.62 2.52
CA ARG A 117 33.79 -12.37 3.72
C ARG A 117 34.41 -11.37 4.72
N ALA A 118 34.16 -11.60 6.00
CA ALA A 118 34.81 -10.81 7.07
C ALA A 118 36.35 -10.84 6.89
N GLY A 119 36.98 -9.65 6.99
CA GLY A 119 38.43 -9.48 6.80
C GLY A 119 38.90 -9.43 5.34
N ALA A 120 38.06 -9.68 4.35
CA ALA A 120 38.44 -9.52 2.95
C ALA A 120 38.55 -8.04 2.55
N PRO A 121 39.48 -7.67 1.66
CA PRO A 121 39.60 -6.31 1.18
C PRO A 121 38.31 -5.86 0.48
N LYS A 122 37.85 -4.66 0.80
CA LYS A 122 36.64 -4.09 0.17
C LYS A 122 36.86 -3.87 -1.33
N PRO A 123 36.06 -4.48 -2.20
CA PRO A 123 36.18 -4.24 -3.63
C PRO A 123 35.68 -2.86 -3.99
N ASP A 124 36.30 -2.25 -5.00
CA ASP A 124 35.75 -1.05 -5.62
C ASP A 124 34.47 -1.40 -6.40
N ILE A 125 33.36 -0.79 -6.00
CA ILE A 125 32.04 -0.87 -6.66
C ILE A 125 31.44 0.53 -6.85
N SER A 126 32.27 1.55 -6.88
CA SER A 126 31.84 2.96 -7.01
C SER A 126 31.21 3.27 -8.37
N THR A 127 31.52 2.49 -9.40
CA THR A 127 30.96 2.62 -10.74
C THR A 127 30.33 1.33 -11.22
N VAL A 128 29.40 1.43 -12.18
CA VAL A 128 28.76 0.26 -12.81
C VAL A 128 29.80 -0.66 -13.46
N ASP A 129 30.82 -0.09 -14.08
CA ASP A 129 31.88 -0.88 -14.74
C ASP A 129 32.81 -1.56 -13.74
N ALA A 130 33.10 -0.92 -12.60
CA ALA A 130 33.84 -1.55 -11.52
C ALA A 130 33.07 -2.76 -10.95
N LEU A 131 31.75 -2.59 -10.75
CA LEU A 131 30.87 -3.67 -10.31
C LEU A 131 30.82 -4.80 -11.36
N LYS A 132 30.65 -4.51 -12.64
CA LYS A 132 30.64 -5.50 -13.73
C LYS A 132 31.92 -6.30 -13.76
N ARG A 133 33.10 -5.62 -13.76
CA ARG A 133 34.42 -6.30 -13.72
C ARG A 133 34.48 -7.26 -12.52
N ARG A 134 33.97 -6.86 -11.37
CA ARG A 134 34.00 -7.71 -10.18
C ARG A 134 33.07 -8.93 -10.29
N CYS A 135 31.89 -8.77 -10.88
CA CYS A 135 30.93 -9.83 -11.13
C CYS A 135 31.39 -10.82 -12.22
N SER A 136 32.21 -10.37 -13.16
CA SER A 136 32.69 -11.19 -14.28
C SER A 136 33.89 -12.09 -13.93
N LEU A 137 34.48 -11.96 -12.73
CA LEU A 137 35.56 -12.81 -12.30
C LEU A 137 35.09 -14.24 -12.06
N PRO A 138 35.60 -15.28 -12.73
CA PRO A 138 35.19 -16.65 -12.50
C PRO A 138 35.52 -17.07 -11.08
N ASN A 139 34.58 -17.68 -10.44
CA ASN A 139 34.73 -18.51 -9.24
C ASN A 139 34.63 -17.89 -7.85
N ARG A 140 34.11 -16.68 -7.61
CA ARG A 140 33.98 -16.17 -6.23
C ARG A 140 32.71 -15.39 -5.88
N LEU A 141 31.74 -15.27 -6.76
CA LEU A 141 30.47 -14.60 -6.43
C LEU A 141 29.33 -15.62 -6.41
N SER A 142 29.05 -16.16 -5.23
CA SER A 142 27.72 -16.68 -4.97
C SER A 142 26.78 -15.48 -4.85
N MET A 143 26.03 -15.18 -5.89
CA MET A 143 24.91 -14.26 -5.79
C MET A 143 23.81 -14.88 -4.92
N ARG A 144 23.98 -14.83 -3.61
CA ARG A 144 22.85 -14.94 -2.70
C ARG A 144 22.10 -13.61 -2.82
N THR A 145 21.20 -13.56 -3.75
CA THR A 145 20.18 -12.50 -3.77
C THR A 145 19.35 -12.68 -2.50
N ARG A 146 19.76 -12.06 -1.42
CA ARG A 146 18.77 -11.63 -0.44
C ARG A 146 17.97 -10.56 -1.14
N GLN A 147 16.87 -10.99 -1.69
CA GLN A 147 15.85 -10.13 -2.26
C GLN A 147 15.29 -9.25 -1.13
N ARG A 148 16.01 -8.16 -0.85
CA ARG A 148 15.47 -7.05 -0.07
C ARG A 148 15.01 -6.04 -1.11
N ALA A 149 13.72 -6.03 -1.24
CA ALA A 149 12.81 -5.13 -1.95
C ALA A 149 13.44 -4.06 -2.86
N ALA A 150 13.14 -4.15 -4.14
CA ALA A 150 13.24 -3.05 -5.10
C ALA A 150 12.37 -1.85 -4.66
N PRO A 151 12.58 -0.63 -5.18
CA PRO A 151 11.71 0.50 -4.88
C PRO A 151 10.27 0.12 -5.20
N VAL A 152 9.41 0.30 -4.21
CA VAL A 152 8.01 -0.06 -4.27
C VAL A 152 7.22 1.22 -4.51
N ALA A 153 6.43 1.25 -5.56
CA ALA A 153 5.54 2.36 -5.86
C ALA A 153 4.13 2.05 -5.34
N PHE A 154 3.51 3.02 -4.71
CA PHE A 154 2.17 2.94 -4.14
C PHE A 154 1.17 3.71 -5.01
N ILE A 155 -0.01 3.14 -5.23
CA ILE A 155 -1.09 3.79 -5.98
C ILE A 155 -2.39 3.68 -5.21
N LEU A 156 -3.05 4.82 -5.07
CA LEU A 156 -4.46 4.91 -4.72
C LEU A 156 -5.24 5.01 -6.02
N GLN A 157 -6.01 3.98 -6.34
CA GLN A 157 -7.01 4.04 -7.39
C GLN A 157 -8.34 4.35 -6.70
N ARG A 158 -8.88 5.55 -6.90
CA ARG A 158 -10.28 5.82 -6.58
C ARG A 158 -11.11 5.31 -7.74
N SER A 159 -11.97 4.35 -7.44
CA SER A 159 -13.12 4.00 -8.29
C SER A 159 -14.13 5.16 -8.32
#